data_309348075fbe3eac1cfd992938801022
#
_entry.id   309348075fbe3eac1cfd992938801022
#
_cell.length_a   1.000
_cell.length_b   1.000
_cell.length_c   1.000
_cell.angle_alpha   90.00
_cell.angle_beta   90.00
_cell.angle_gamma   90.00
#
_symmetry.space_group_name_H-M   'P 1'
#
loop_
_entity.id
_entity.type
_entity.pdbx_description
1 polymer ?
#
loop_
_entity_poly.entity_id
_entity_poly.type
_entity_poly.pdbx_seq_one_letter_code
_entity_poly.pdbx_strand_id
1 'polypeptide(L)'
;MSGELGFEGIKLNRSNLDSPVTLINAFTVPVDESERFLMRWRDNVRAMSRQPGFLRAVMYRALDDTVETRFVNIAEWESGKALDAARENPEWRAAVHRILDDPELHVIARPIDYRVELDVRPGDEV
;
A
#
# COMPACT_ATOMS: atom_id res chain seq x y z
N MET A 1 7.79 0.87 -17.28
CA MET A 1 7.29 -0.43 -16.84
C MET A 1 6.22 -0.24 -15.80
N SER A 2 5.04 -0.67 -16.14
CA SER A 2 3.89 -0.45 -15.27
C SER A 2 3.97 -1.21 -13.96
N GLY A 3 4.55 -2.40 -13.96
CA GLY A 3 4.62 -3.24 -12.76
C GLY A 3 5.45 -2.65 -11.63
N GLU A 4 6.31 -1.70 -11.93
CA GLU A 4 7.16 -1.07 -10.90
C GLU A 4 6.37 -0.14 -9.99
N LEU A 5 5.28 0.42 -10.49
CA LEU A 5 4.53 1.43 -9.78
C LEU A 5 3.21 0.89 -9.23
N GLY A 6 2.80 -0.30 -9.66
CA GLY A 6 1.58 -0.96 -9.21
C GLY A 6 1.88 -2.31 -8.61
N PHE A 7 0.99 -3.26 -8.85
CA PHE A 7 1.05 -4.58 -8.22
C PHE A 7 1.55 -5.69 -9.15
N GLU A 8 1.68 -5.42 -10.45
CA GLU A 8 1.92 -6.46 -11.44
C GLU A 8 3.25 -7.19 -11.26
N GLY A 9 4.25 -6.51 -10.69
CA GLY A 9 5.55 -7.10 -10.45
C GLY A 9 5.72 -7.80 -9.12
N ILE A 10 4.71 -7.74 -8.25
CA ILE A 10 4.79 -8.28 -6.89
C ILE A 10 4.38 -9.75 -6.91
N LYS A 11 5.22 -10.59 -6.31
CA LYS A 11 4.93 -12.02 -6.21
C LYS A 11 5.10 -12.47 -4.77
N LEU A 12 4.11 -13.22 -4.28
CA LEU A 12 4.17 -13.79 -2.95
C LEU A 12 4.90 -15.11 -2.95
N ASN A 13 5.64 -15.36 -1.88
CA ASN A 13 6.18 -16.68 -1.60
C ASN A 13 5.00 -17.60 -1.31
N ARG A 14 5.04 -18.84 -1.82
CA ARG A 14 3.95 -19.80 -1.61
C ARG A 14 3.65 -20.04 -0.13
N SER A 15 4.67 -19.97 0.73
CA SER A 15 4.49 -20.18 2.17
C SER A 15 3.65 -19.07 2.83
N ASN A 16 3.45 -17.93 2.16
CA ASN A 16 2.70 -16.79 2.70
C ASN A 16 1.25 -16.74 2.21
N LEU A 17 0.83 -17.67 1.35
CA LEU A 17 -0.51 -17.61 0.77
C LEU A 17 -1.63 -17.76 1.80
N ASP A 18 -1.42 -18.59 2.82
CA ASP A 18 -2.41 -18.85 3.87
C ASP A 18 -2.14 -18.10 5.18
N SER A 19 -1.10 -17.28 5.20
CA SER A 19 -0.70 -16.54 6.40
C SER A 19 -1.05 -15.07 6.27
N PRO A 20 -1.27 -14.36 7.40
CA PRO A 20 -1.48 -12.92 7.36
C PRO A 20 -0.31 -12.20 6.69
N VAL A 21 -0.64 -11.19 5.90
CA VAL A 21 0.33 -10.39 5.17
C VAL A 21 0.07 -8.91 5.44
N THR A 22 1.14 -8.15 5.59
CA THR A 22 1.10 -6.70 5.72
C THR A 22 1.74 -6.10 4.47
N LEU A 23 0.95 -5.35 3.72
CA LEU A 23 1.43 -4.60 2.57
C LEU A 23 1.90 -3.24 3.06
N ILE A 24 3.17 -2.94 2.91
CA ILE A 24 3.73 -1.62 3.23
C ILE A 24 4.13 -0.96 1.93
N ASN A 25 3.50 0.19 1.66
CA ASN A 25 3.76 0.93 0.45
C ASN A 25 4.32 2.30 0.81
N ALA A 26 5.57 2.55 0.44
CA ALA A 26 6.23 3.81 0.69
C ALA A 26 6.15 4.67 -0.58
N PHE A 27 5.75 5.94 -0.42
CA PHE A 27 5.54 6.85 -1.54
C PHE A 27 6.47 8.03 -1.45
N THR A 28 7.25 8.23 -2.51
CA THR A 28 7.98 9.48 -2.73
C THR A 28 7.04 10.40 -3.48
N VAL A 29 6.71 11.54 -2.88
CA VAL A 29 5.76 12.51 -3.42
C VAL A 29 6.31 13.91 -3.17
N PRO A 30 6.40 14.78 -4.20
CA PRO A 30 6.73 16.18 -3.96
C PRO A 30 5.78 16.79 -2.93
N VAL A 31 6.32 17.59 -2.01
CA VAL A 31 5.52 18.10 -0.89
C VAL A 31 4.30 18.89 -1.34
N ASP A 32 4.42 19.65 -2.41
CA ASP A 32 3.33 20.48 -2.95
C ASP A 32 2.26 19.65 -3.68
N GLU A 33 2.49 18.37 -3.91
CA GLU A 33 1.50 17.46 -4.51
C GLU A 33 0.77 16.63 -3.45
N SER A 34 1.05 16.83 -2.18
CA SER A 34 0.53 15.98 -1.10
C SER A 34 -0.99 15.89 -1.08
N GLU A 35 -1.70 17.01 -1.21
CA GLU A 35 -3.16 17.01 -1.13
C GLU A 35 -3.80 16.36 -2.35
N ARG A 36 -3.21 16.55 -3.53
CA ARG A 36 -3.68 15.88 -4.73
C ARG A 36 -3.46 14.37 -4.64
N PHE A 37 -2.30 13.95 -4.14
CA PHE A 37 -2.02 12.54 -3.89
C PHE A 37 -3.05 11.92 -2.95
N LEU A 38 -3.35 12.58 -1.84
CA LEU A 38 -4.31 12.07 -0.86
C LEU A 38 -5.73 12.00 -1.44
N MET A 39 -6.10 12.93 -2.31
CA MET A 39 -7.40 12.89 -2.99
C MET A 39 -7.52 11.60 -3.82
N ARG A 40 -6.50 11.28 -4.60
CA ARG A 40 -6.46 10.05 -5.38
C ARG A 40 -6.36 8.81 -4.50
N TRP A 41 -5.62 8.92 -3.39
CA TRP A 41 -5.45 7.82 -2.46
C TRP A 41 -6.77 7.41 -1.81
N ARG A 42 -7.63 8.36 -1.49
CA ARG A 42 -8.94 8.06 -0.92
C ARG A 42 -9.77 7.16 -1.83
N ASP A 43 -9.72 7.38 -3.14
CA ASP A 43 -10.40 6.49 -4.10
C ASP A 43 -9.77 5.11 -4.09
N ASN A 44 -8.45 5.06 -4.04
CA ASN A 44 -7.72 3.80 -3.99
C ASN A 44 -8.08 2.98 -2.75
N VAL A 45 -8.08 3.61 -1.57
CA VAL A 45 -8.36 2.89 -0.33
C VAL A 45 -9.82 2.46 -0.24
N ARG A 46 -10.74 3.21 -0.85
CA ARG A 46 -12.14 2.77 -0.95
C ARG A 46 -12.26 1.44 -1.69
N ALA A 47 -11.60 1.34 -2.81
CA ALA A 47 -11.62 0.10 -3.61
C ALA A 47 -10.92 -1.03 -2.86
N MET A 48 -9.75 -0.76 -2.28
CA MET A 48 -8.97 -1.73 -1.52
C MET A 48 -9.75 -2.27 -0.32
N SER A 49 -10.39 -1.37 0.42
CA SER A 49 -11.08 -1.75 1.65
C SER A 49 -12.33 -2.61 1.46
N ARG A 50 -12.83 -2.67 0.23
CA ARG A 50 -13.99 -3.50 -0.12
C ARG A 50 -13.60 -4.92 -0.48
N GLN A 51 -12.31 -5.20 -0.59
CA GLN A 51 -11.85 -6.52 -1.02
C GLN A 51 -11.95 -7.53 0.12
N PRO A 52 -12.36 -8.77 -0.18
CA PRO A 52 -12.39 -9.82 0.84
C PRO A 52 -11.01 -10.01 1.47
N GLY A 53 -10.97 -10.12 2.78
CA GLY A 53 -9.72 -10.34 3.52
C GLY A 53 -8.96 -9.07 3.88
N PHE A 54 -9.43 -7.90 3.45
CA PHE A 54 -8.88 -6.64 3.93
C PHE A 54 -9.24 -6.47 5.41
N LEU A 55 -8.24 -6.09 6.23
CA LEU A 55 -8.46 -5.91 7.66
C LEU A 55 -8.36 -4.45 8.09
N ARG A 56 -7.32 -3.76 7.65
CA ARG A 56 -7.06 -2.39 8.10
C ARG A 56 -6.01 -1.73 7.22
N ALA A 57 -6.11 -0.43 7.05
CA ALA A 57 -5.05 0.35 6.42
C ALA A 57 -4.84 1.65 7.19
N VAL A 58 -3.59 2.04 7.34
CA VAL A 58 -3.21 3.31 7.96
C VAL A 58 -2.22 4.00 7.04
N MET A 59 -2.54 5.24 6.69
CA MET A 59 -1.64 6.08 5.92
C MET A 59 -0.92 7.02 6.88
N TYR A 60 0.40 7.01 6.84
CA TYR A 60 1.25 7.92 7.62
C TYR A 60 1.81 9.00 6.71
N ARG A 61 1.91 10.20 7.24
CA ARG A 61 2.57 11.32 6.56
C ARG A 61 3.84 11.66 7.33
N ALA A 62 4.96 11.87 6.62
CA ALA A 62 6.19 12.32 7.25
C ALA A 62 5.97 13.69 7.90
N LEU A 63 6.48 13.85 9.12
CA LEU A 63 6.35 15.12 9.86
C LEU A 63 7.30 16.20 9.31
N ASP A 64 8.43 15.78 8.77
CA ASP A 64 9.46 16.66 8.22
C ASP A 64 9.26 16.80 6.71
N ASP A 65 9.03 18.03 6.23
CA ASP A 65 8.77 18.30 4.83
C ASP A 65 9.98 18.06 3.92
N THR A 66 11.17 17.88 4.49
CA THR A 66 12.36 17.57 3.70
C THR A 66 12.50 16.08 3.37
N VAL A 67 11.70 15.22 4.00
CA VAL A 67 11.71 13.78 3.77
C VAL A 67 11.01 13.47 2.44
N GLU A 68 11.74 12.84 1.52
CA GLU A 68 11.20 12.50 0.18
C GLU A 68 10.13 11.42 0.24
N THR A 69 10.29 10.43 1.13
CA THR A 69 9.25 9.44 1.39
C THR A 69 8.18 10.09 2.26
N ARG A 70 7.28 10.79 1.59
CA ARG A 70 6.26 11.62 2.25
C ARG A 70 5.17 10.82 2.93
N PHE A 71 4.83 9.66 2.36
CA PHE A 71 3.72 8.85 2.84
C PHE A 71 4.11 7.39 2.91
N VAL A 72 3.58 6.70 3.93
CA VAL A 72 3.72 5.25 4.07
C VAL A 72 2.35 4.70 4.41
N ASN A 73 1.86 3.78 3.60
CA ASN A 73 0.61 3.07 3.89
C ASN A 73 0.92 1.67 4.40
N ILE A 74 0.29 1.30 5.50
CA ILE A 74 0.41 -0.03 6.07
C ILE A 74 -0.97 -0.68 6.04
N ALA A 75 -1.13 -1.70 5.21
CA ALA A 75 -2.41 -2.40 5.01
C ALA A 75 -2.29 -3.84 5.48
N GLU A 76 -3.16 -4.23 6.39
CA GLU A 76 -3.18 -5.57 6.95
C GLU A 76 -4.22 -6.42 6.24
N TRP A 77 -3.82 -7.63 5.84
CA TRP A 77 -4.65 -8.59 5.12
C TRP A 77 -4.68 -9.92 5.85
N GLU A 78 -5.83 -10.60 5.82
CA GLU A 78 -5.97 -11.88 6.52
C GLU A 78 -5.07 -12.97 5.96
N SER A 79 -4.73 -12.88 4.67
CA SER A 79 -3.83 -13.84 4.04
C SER A 79 -3.20 -13.26 2.79
N GLY A 80 -2.07 -13.82 2.39
CA GLY A 80 -1.44 -13.48 1.12
C GLY A 80 -2.32 -13.82 -0.07
N LYS A 81 -3.11 -14.88 0.04
CA LYS A 81 -4.05 -15.29 -0.99
C LYS A 81 -5.13 -14.24 -1.21
N ALA A 82 -5.67 -13.67 -0.12
CA ALA A 82 -6.66 -12.61 -0.20
C ALA A 82 -6.08 -11.36 -0.87
N LEU A 83 -4.88 -10.96 -0.48
CA LEU A 83 -4.21 -9.82 -1.09
C LEU A 83 -3.92 -10.06 -2.56
N ASP A 84 -3.45 -11.24 -2.92
CA ASP A 84 -3.15 -11.59 -4.29
C ASP A 84 -4.39 -11.52 -5.18
N ALA A 85 -5.51 -12.04 -4.68
CA ALA A 85 -6.80 -11.95 -5.38
C ALA A 85 -7.27 -10.49 -5.51
N ALA A 86 -7.10 -9.70 -4.45
CA ALA A 86 -7.48 -8.28 -4.46
C ALA A 86 -6.72 -7.48 -5.51
N ARG A 87 -5.44 -7.79 -5.72
CA ARG A 87 -4.62 -7.14 -6.74
C ARG A 87 -5.15 -7.32 -8.15
N GLU A 88 -5.96 -8.34 -8.39
CA GLU A 88 -6.58 -8.60 -9.68
C GLU A 88 -7.89 -7.84 -9.87
N ASN A 89 -8.41 -7.20 -8.82
CA ASN A 89 -9.68 -6.51 -8.89
C ASN A 89 -9.62 -5.29 -9.81
N PRO A 90 -10.49 -5.21 -10.84
CA PRO A 90 -10.44 -4.10 -11.79
C PRO A 90 -10.66 -2.72 -11.19
N GLU A 91 -11.52 -2.62 -10.19
CA GLU A 91 -11.81 -1.34 -9.53
C GLU A 91 -10.57 -0.81 -8.80
N TRP A 92 -9.89 -1.70 -8.05
CA TRP A 92 -8.67 -1.29 -7.35
C TRP A 92 -7.56 -0.94 -8.35
N ARG A 93 -7.38 -1.76 -9.38
CA ARG A 93 -6.41 -1.48 -10.44
C ARG A 93 -6.66 -0.13 -11.11
N ALA A 94 -7.92 0.17 -11.40
CA ALA A 94 -8.27 1.46 -12.00
C ALA A 94 -7.92 2.63 -11.08
N ALA A 95 -8.15 2.48 -9.77
CA ALA A 95 -7.80 3.52 -8.80
C ALA A 95 -6.29 3.73 -8.73
N VAL A 96 -5.50 2.65 -8.77
CA VAL A 96 -4.03 2.74 -8.82
C VAL A 96 -3.60 3.51 -10.07
N HIS A 97 -4.18 3.18 -11.22
CA HIS A 97 -3.82 3.85 -12.47
C HIS A 97 -4.18 5.34 -12.45
N ARG A 98 -5.25 5.73 -11.76
CA ARG A 98 -5.57 7.16 -11.63
C ARG A 98 -4.50 7.93 -10.88
N ILE A 99 -3.75 7.27 -10.00
CA ILE A 99 -2.59 7.89 -9.34
C ILE A 99 -1.41 7.97 -10.33
N LEU A 100 -1.08 6.84 -10.96
CA LEU A 100 0.11 6.72 -11.80
C LEU A 100 0.01 7.53 -13.08
N ASP A 101 -1.19 7.66 -13.64
CA ASP A 101 -1.41 8.34 -14.91
C ASP A 101 -1.81 9.80 -14.75
N ASP A 102 -1.90 10.28 -13.52
CA ASP A 102 -2.22 11.69 -13.27
C ASP A 102 -1.02 12.56 -13.66
N PRO A 103 -1.17 13.44 -14.68
CA PRO A 103 -0.05 14.23 -15.15
C PRO A 103 0.46 15.27 -14.15
N GLU A 104 -0.32 15.54 -13.11
CA GLU A 104 0.06 16.48 -12.06
C GLU A 104 0.64 15.80 -10.83
N LEU A 105 0.84 14.48 -10.89
CA LEU A 105 1.45 13.72 -9.80
C LEU A 105 2.74 13.07 -10.25
N HIS A 106 3.78 13.25 -9.44
CA HIS A 106 5.10 12.66 -9.66
C HIS A 106 5.40 11.71 -8.50
N VAL A 107 4.68 10.60 -8.47
CA VAL A 107 4.71 9.64 -7.37
C VAL A 107 5.57 8.45 -7.73
N ILE A 108 6.45 8.06 -6.80
CA ILE A 108 7.19 6.80 -6.88
C ILE A 108 6.67 5.94 -5.74
N ALA A 109 6.08 4.80 -6.08
CA ALA A 109 5.53 3.87 -5.10
C ALA A 109 6.46 2.66 -4.93
N ARG A 110 6.62 2.20 -3.69
CA ARG A 110 7.41 1.00 -3.37
C ARG A 110 6.59 0.06 -2.52
N PRO A 111 5.69 -0.73 -3.13
CA PRO A 111 4.89 -1.70 -2.39
C PRO A 111 5.71 -2.96 -2.11
N ILE A 112 5.72 -3.39 -0.85
CA ILE A 112 6.41 -4.60 -0.44
C ILE A 112 5.49 -5.37 0.51
N ASP A 113 5.40 -6.69 0.32
CA ASP A 113 4.65 -7.56 1.21
C ASP A 113 5.54 -8.04 2.33
N TYR A 114 5.05 -7.90 3.56
CA TYR A 114 5.77 -8.31 4.76
C TYR A 114 4.91 -9.26 5.59
N ARG A 115 5.55 -10.00 6.46
CA ARG A 115 4.87 -10.66 7.57
C ARG A 115 5.32 -10.01 8.87
N VAL A 116 4.47 -10.03 9.88
CA VAL A 116 4.86 -9.55 11.21
C VAL A 116 5.88 -10.54 11.78
N GLU A 117 7.01 -10.04 12.22
CA GLU A 117 8.04 -10.86 12.86
C GLU A 117 8.00 -10.70 14.39
N LEU A 118 7.82 -9.46 14.84
CA LEU A 118 7.70 -9.14 16.27
C LEU A 118 6.60 -8.10 16.43
N ASP A 119 5.73 -8.33 17.40
CA ASP A 119 4.68 -7.41 17.79
C ASP A 119 4.75 -7.27 19.30
N VAL A 120 5.30 -6.16 19.78
CA VAL A 120 5.67 -5.98 21.20
C VAL A 120 4.85 -4.85 21.81
N ARG A 121 4.29 -5.11 22.97
CA ARG A 121 3.58 -4.12 23.77
C ARG A 121 4.39 -3.82 25.03
N PRO A 122 4.14 -2.67 25.70
CA PRO A 122 4.90 -2.31 26.89
C PRO A 122 4.89 -3.45 27.90
N GLY A 123 6.09 -3.79 28.38
CA GLY A 123 6.25 -4.85 29.39
C GLY A 123 6.36 -6.26 28.85
N ASP A 124 6.22 -6.45 27.54
CA ASP A 124 6.38 -7.78 26.95
C ASP A 124 7.83 -8.23 27.04
N GLU A 125 8.02 -9.54 27.27
CA GLU A 125 9.35 -10.16 27.15
C GLU A 125 9.62 -10.45 25.69
N VAL A 126 10.81 -10.12 25.24
CA VAL A 126 11.24 -10.35 23.87
C VAL A 126 12.57 -11.08 23.81
#